data_748d449a77312e8dc2e091a858c05ca4
#
_entry.id   748d449a77312e8dc2e091a858c05ca4
#
_cell.length_a   1.000
_cell.length_b   1.000
_cell.length_c   1.000
_cell.angle_alpha   90.00
_cell.angle_beta   90.00
_cell.angle_gamma   90.00
#
_symmetry.space_group_name_H-M   'P 1'
#
loop_
_entity.id
_entity.type
_entity.pdbx_description
1 polymer ?
#
loop_
_entity_poly.entity_id
_entity_poly.type
_entity_poly.pdbx_seq_one_letter_code
_entity_poly.pdbx_strand_id
1 'polypeptide(L)'
;MARKSVLLDTNVLIDFLGTRQPFFEQARKLMIAARVGEFELWMSASQVTDLVYILSEGGKKRLVPEVLRRLRTLRLFMNVCPVTAVDADAMLASDWSDPEDALLARLALRLKLDAIITRDEDFPHIDGMPVMDCEDFFAWLRETEGVVYEEAVL
;
A
#
# COMPACT_ATOMS: atom_id res chain seq x y z
N MET A 1 -0.70 22.28 6.59
CA MET A 1 -0.87 20.96 7.25
C MET A 1 0.01 19.92 6.58
N ALA A 2 0.57 19.03 7.37
CA ALA A 2 1.34 17.92 6.84
C ALA A 2 0.41 17.02 6.00
N ARG A 3 0.91 16.54 4.87
CA ARG A 3 0.19 15.59 4.03
C ARG A 3 0.01 14.27 4.79
N LYS A 4 -1.12 13.60 4.56
CA LYS A 4 -1.33 12.27 5.10
C LYS A 4 -0.38 11.25 4.46
N SER A 5 0.05 10.30 5.27
CA SER A 5 0.96 9.22 4.87
C SER A 5 0.29 7.88 5.14
N VAL A 6 0.21 7.02 4.14
CA VAL A 6 -0.51 5.75 4.24
C VAL A 6 0.33 4.60 3.68
N LEU A 7 0.21 3.44 4.34
CA LEU A 7 0.86 2.21 3.91
C LEU A 7 -0.14 1.37 3.11
N LEU A 8 0.29 0.84 1.97
CA LEU A 8 -0.56 -0.01 1.14
C LEU A 8 -0.31 -1.48 1.41
N ASP A 9 -1.38 -2.24 1.62
CA ASP A 9 -1.32 -3.69 1.61
C ASP A 9 -1.02 -4.21 0.19
N THR A 10 -0.45 -5.38 0.10
CA THR A 10 -0.03 -6.00 -1.16
C THR A 10 -1.18 -6.15 -2.15
N ASN A 11 -2.41 -6.45 -1.69
CA ASN A 11 -3.57 -6.58 -2.59
C ASN A 11 -3.85 -5.28 -3.37
N VAL A 12 -3.70 -4.12 -2.75
CA VAL A 12 -3.92 -2.82 -3.41
C VAL A 12 -2.83 -2.54 -4.45
N LEU A 13 -1.58 -2.87 -4.12
CA LEU A 13 -0.44 -2.76 -5.05
C LEU A 13 -0.63 -3.66 -6.27
N ILE A 14 -1.07 -4.90 -6.06
CA ILE A 14 -1.35 -5.86 -7.14
C ILE A 14 -2.54 -5.40 -7.99
N ASP A 15 -3.59 -4.84 -7.38
CA ASP A 15 -4.75 -4.34 -8.11
C ASP A 15 -4.36 -3.27 -9.12
N PHE A 16 -3.41 -2.40 -8.75
CA PHE A 16 -2.88 -1.39 -9.66
C PHE A 16 -1.90 -1.97 -10.68
N LEU A 17 -0.84 -2.63 -10.21
CA LEU A 17 0.24 -3.11 -11.08
C LEU A 17 -0.21 -4.23 -12.01
N GLY A 18 -1.15 -5.06 -11.56
CA GLY A 18 -1.72 -6.17 -12.32
C GLY A 18 -3.00 -5.83 -13.08
N THR A 19 -3.47 -4.60 -13.01
CA THR A 19 -4.71 -4.13 -13.67
C THR A 19 -5.91 -5.03 -13.32
N ARG A 20 -6.09 -5.30 -12.02
CA ARG A 20 -7.13 -6.23 -11.55
C ARG A 20 -8.49 -5.55 -11.44
N GLN A 21 -9.43 -5.96 -12.29
CA GLN A 21 -10.80 -5.50 -12.20
C GLN A 21 -11.60 -6.29 -11.14
N PRO A 22 -12.56 -5.68 -10.45
CA PRO A 22 -13.05 -4.29 -10.57
C PRO A 22 -12.25 -3.28 -9.72
N PHE A 23 -11.17 -3.67 -9.09
CA PHE A 23 -10.43 -2.89 -8.09
C PHE A 23 -9.43 -1.89 -8.68
N PHE A 24 -9.06 -2.07 -9.95
CA PHE A 24 -8.02 -1.28 -10.61
C PHE A 24 -8.30 0.22 -10.61
N GLU A 25 -9.54 0.63 -10.89
CA GLU A 25 -9.87 2.06 -11.00
C GLU A 25 -9.69 2.80 -9.67
N GLN A 26 -10.07 2.19 -8.56
CA GLN A 26 -9.87 2.79 -7.23
C GLN A 26 -8.38 2.87 -6.88
N ALA A 27 -7.63 1.81 -7.16
CA ALA A 27 -6.18 1.80 -6.94
C ALA A 27 -5.47 2.83 -7.85
N ARG A 28 -5.89 2.94 -9.11
CA ARG A 28 -5.37 3.94 -10.05
C ARG A 28 -5.62 5.37 -9.56
N LYS A 29 -6.83 5.67 -9.09
CA LYS A 29 -7.18 6.98 -8.52
C LYS A 29 -6.26 7.32 -7.34
N LEU A 30 -6.01 6.35 -6.47
CA LEU A 30 -5.09 6.50 -5.34
C LEU A 30 -3.67 6.86 -5.80
N MET A 31 -3.16 6.14 -6.80
CA MET A 31 -1.81 6.37 -7.35
C MET A 31 -1.68 7.74 -8.01
N ILE A 32 -2.68 8.15 -8.77
CA ILE A 32 -2.69 9.47 -9.44
C ILE A 32 -2.68 10.59 -8.41
N ALA A 33 -3.54 10.54 -7.41
CA ALA A 33 -3.62 11.56 -6.36
C ALA A 33 -2.29 11.68 -5.59
N ALA A 34 -1.67 10.55 -5.27
CA ALA A 34 -0.36 10.53 -4.63
C ALA A 34 0.73 11.12 -5.53
N ARG A 35 0.71 10.78 -6.83
CA ARG A 35 1.70 11.29 -7.79
C ARG A 35 1.65 12.81 -7.93
N VAL A 36 0.49 13.42 -7.83
CA VAL A 36 0.35 14.88 -7.86
C VAL A 36 0.57 15.53 -6.48
N GLY A 37 0.92 14.75 -5.46
CA GLY A 37 1.35 15.26 -4.16
C GLY A 37 0.26 15.48 -3.13
N GLU A 38 -0.94 14.90 -3.31
CA GLU A 38 -2.05 15.08 -2.37
C GLU A 38 -1.81 14.36 -1.03
N PHE A 39 -1.17 13.21 -1.06
CA PHE A 39 -0.75 12.44 0.10
C PHE A 39 0.47 11.60 -0.25
N GLU A 40 1.07 10.97 0.76
CA GLU A 40 2.23 10.11 0.58
C GLU A 40 1.83 8.65 0.68
N LEU A 41 2.27 7.86 -0.29
CA LEU A 41 2.13 6.40 -0.27
C LEU A 41 3.41 5.73 0.19
N TRP A 42 3.25 4.69 0.98
CA TRP A 42 4.32 3.87 1.51
C TRP A 42 4.09 2.40 1.21
N MET A 43 5.16 1.68 0.98
CA MET A 43 5.19 0.23 0.95
C MET A 43 6.40 -0.26 1.74
N SER A 44 6.37 -1.53 2.14
CA SER A 44 7.50 -2.19 2.79
C SER A 44 8.52 -2.68 1.76
N ALA A 45 9.80 -2.64 2.11
CA ALA A 45 10.86 -3.27 1.32
C ALA A 45 10.59 -4.76 1.07
N SER A 46 9.96 -5.45 2.02
CA SER A 46 9.57 -6.86 1.87
C SER A 46 8.53 -7.08 0.77
N GLN A 47 7.66 -6.11 0.52
CA GLN A 47 6.65 -6.21 -0.54
C GLN A 47 7.25 -6.14 -1.94
N VAL A 48 8.42 -5.54 -2.10
CA VAL A 48 9.05 -5.38 -3.42
C VAL A 48 9.34 -6.74 -4.06
N THR A 49 9.98 -7.64 -3.33
CA THR A 49 10.29 -8.99 -3.83
C THR A 49 9.04 -9.83 -4.00
N ASP A 50 8.07 -9.70 -3.09
CA ASP A 50 6.79 -10.41 -3.20
C ASP A 50 6.03 -9.98 -4.46
N LEU A 51 6.00 -8.70 -4.77
CA LEU A 51 5.38 -8.17 -5.98
C LEU A 51 6.06 -8.68 -7.24
N VAL A 52 7.40 -8.72 -7.26
CA VAL A 52 8.14 -9.29 -8.39
C VAL A 52 7.72 -10.75 -8.61
N TYR A 53 7.69 -11.55 -7.56
CA TYR A 53 7.33 -12.95 -7.64
C TYR A 53 5.89 -13.16 -8.11
N ILE A 54 4.94 -12.45 -7.51
CA ILE A 54 3.51 -12.59 -7.83
C ILE A 54 3.21 -12.11 -9.26
N LEU A 55 3.68 -10.93 -9.63
CA LEU A 55 3.38 -10.32 -10.92
C LEU A 55 4.12 -10.98 -12.08
N SER A 56 5.23 -11.67 -11.80
CA SER A 56 5.93 -12.49 -12.79
C SER A 56 5.46 -13.95 -12.81
N GLU A 57 4.30 -14.24 -12.20
CA GLU A 57 3.68 -15.57 -12.17
C GLU A 57 4.63 -16.65 -11.62
N GLY A 58 5.23 -16.35 -10.46
CA GLY A 58 6.16 -17.27 -9.80
C GLY A 58 7.61 -17.14 -10.25
N GLY A 59 8.00 -15.97 -10.76
CA GLY A 59 9.38 -15.68 -11.15
C GLY A 59 9.72 -16.08 -12.58
N LYS A 60 8.73 -16.11 -13.49
CA LYS A 60 8.99 -16.38 -14.90
C LYS A 60 9.92 -15.34 -15.49
N LYS A 61 11.09 -15.74 -15.94
CA LYS A 61 12.16 -14.86 -16.41
C LYS A 61 11.74 -13.89 -17.51
N ARG A 62 10.85 -14.32 -18.41
CA ARG A 62 10.33 -13.48 -19.50
C ARG A 62 9.45 -12.32 -19.02
N LEU A 63 8.83 -12.45 -17.82
CA LEU A 63 7.92 -11.43 -17.26
C LEU A 63 8.63 -10.48 -16.29
N VAL A 64 9.75 -10.88 -15.72
CA VAL A 64 10.46 -10.09 -14.70
C VAL A 64 10.87 -8.70 -15.20
N PRO A 65 11.44 -8.50 -16.40
CA PRO A 65 11.85 -7.16 -16.84
C PRO A 65 10.73 -6.13 -16.85
N GLU A 66 9.53 -6.50 -17.29
CA GLU A 66 8.38 -5.60 -17.31
C GLU A 66 7.90 -5.27 -15.90
N VAL A 67 7.88 -6.26 -15.00
CA VAL A 67 7.53 -6.04 -13.59
C VAL A 67 8.50 -5.07 -12.93
N LEU A 68 9.79 -5.25 -13.14
CA LEU A 68 10.81 -4.33 -12.61
C LEU A 68 10.64 -2.92 -13.16
N ARG A 69 10.32 -2.78 -14.43
CA ARG A 69 10.07 -1.48 -15.06
C ARG A 69 8.89 -0.77 -14.39
N ARG A 70 7.78 -1.48 -14.16
CA ARG A 70 6.60 -0.93 -13.47
C ARG A 70 6.93 -0.52 -12.03
N LEU A 71 7.68 -1.33 -11.31
CA LEU A 71 8.08 -1.01 -9.93
C LEU A 71 9.01 0.20 -9.87
N ARG A 72 9.94 0.35 -10.82
CA ARG A 72 10.77 1.56 -10.90
C ARG A 72 9.94 2.81 -11.13
N THR A 73 8.92 2.74 -11.97
CA THR A 73 8.00 3.87 -12.20
C THR A 73 7.21 4.20 -10.93
N LEU A 74 6.69 3.19 -10.25
CA LEU A 74 5.97 3.35 -8.99
C LEU A 74 6.86 4.02 -7.93
N ARG A 75 8.14 3.66 -7.87
CA ARG A 75 9.10 4.16 -6.90
C ARG A 75 9.36 5.67 -7.02
N LEU A 76 9.02 6.29 -8.14
CA LEU A 76 9.17 7.74 -8.32
C LEU A 76 8.30 8.55 -7.35
N PHE A 77 7.18 7.99 -6.89
CA PHE A 77 6.27 8.65 -5.95
C PHE A 77 5.84 7.77 -4.77
N MET A 78 6.37 6.56 -4.68
CA MET A 78 6.12 5.61 -3.59
C MET A 78 7.32 5.56 -2.67
N ASN A 79 7.12 5.79 -1.38
CA ASN A 79 8.14 5.61 -0.38
C ASN A 79 8.27 4.14 0.01
N VAL A 80 9.47 3.71 0.27
CA VAL A 80 9.74 2.33 0.70
C VAL A 80 10.29 2.35 2.13
N CYS A 81 9.60 1.63 3.02
CA CYS A 81 10.00 1.49 4.41
C CYS A 81 11.00 0.32 4.55
N PRO A 82 12.16 0.55 5.16
CA PRO A 82 13.07 -0.55 5.48
C PRO A 82 12.47 -1.46 6.55
N VAL A 83 12.74 -2.76 6.44
CA VAL A 83 12.42 -3.76 7.47
C VAL A 83 13.70 -4.02 8.26
N THR A 84 13.65 -3.76 9.56
CA THR A 84 14.79 -3.97 10.45
C THR A 84 14.70 -5.34 11.14
N ALA A 85 15.80 -5.79 11.77
CA ALA A 85 15.79 -7.01 12.55
C ALA A 85 14.77 -6.95 13.69
N VAL A 86 14.58 -5.78 14.31
CA VAL A 86 13.59 -5.59 15.37
C VAL A 86 12.17 -5.76 14.84
N ASP A 87 11.88 -5.27 13.62
CA ASP A 87 10.59 -5.48 12.98
C ASP A 87 10.33 -6.97 12.68
N ALA A 88 11.35 -7.67 12.21
CA ALA A 88 11.27 -9.11 11.96
C ALA A 88 11.01 -9.89 13.25
N ASP A 89 11.72 -9.56 14.33
CA ASP A 89 11.53 -10.19 15.63
C ASP A 89 10.11 -9.96 16.16
N ALA A 90 9.56 -8.76 15.99
CA ALA A 90 8.20 -8.44 16.41
C ALA A 90 7.16 -9.25 15.60
N MET A 91 7.38 -9.40 14.30
CA MET A 91 6.54 -10.24 13.45
C MET A 91 6.58 -11.70 13.91
N LEU A 92 7.77 -12.25 14.17
CA LEU A 92 7.94 -13.63 14.60
C LEU A 92 7.32 -13.91 15.98
N ALA A 93 7.23 -12.89 16.82
CA ALA A 93 6.58 -12.99 18.14
C ALA A 93 5.06 -12.76 18.09
N SER A 94 4.52 -12.37 16.94
CA SER A 94 3.09 -12.08 16.76
C SER A 94 2.27 -13.37 16.79
N ASP A 95 1.06 -13.29 17.34
CA ASP A 95 0.04 -14.35 17.29
C ASP A 95 -0.98 -14.17 16.17
N TRP A 96 -0.77 -13.19 15.30
CA TRP A 96 -1.66 -12.96 14.15
C TRP A 96 -1.59 -14.14 13.17
N SER A 97 -2.74 -14.48 12.59
CA SER A 97 -2.82 -15.57 11.62
C SER A 97 -2.08 -15.28 10.32
N ASP A 98 -1.96 -14.00 9.96
CA ASP A 98 -1.19 -13.54 8.81
C ASP A 98 0.04 -12.74 9.29
N PRO A 99 1.25 -13.34 9.20
CA PRO A 99 2.48 -12.65 9.61
C PRO A 99 2.82 -11.42 8.77
N GLU A 100 2.43 -11.39 7.49
CA GLU A 100 2.64 -10.22 6.64
C GLU A 100 1.83 -9.03 7.14
N ASP A 101 0.55 -9.25 7.49
CA ASP A 101 -0.30 -8.22 8.08
C ASP A 101 0.30 -7.69 9.39
N ALA A 102 0.84 -8.58 10.21
CA ALA A 102 1.52 -8.20 11.46
C ALA A 102 2.73 -7.30 11.19
N LEU A 103 3.52 -7.62 10.17
CA LEU A 103 4.66 -6.81 9.77
C LEU A 103 4.23 -5.42 9.28
N LEU A 104 3.24 -5.36 8.41
CA LEU A 104 2.72 -4.08 7.89
C LEU A 104 2.18 -3.19 9.01
N ALA A 105 1.43 -3.77 9.94
CA ALA A 105 0.93 -3.06 11.12
C ALA A 105 2.09 -2.49 11.95
N ARG A 106 3.12 -3.29 12.19
CA ARG A 106 4.32 -2.87 12.92
C ARG A 106 5.01 -1.70 12.24
N LEU A 107 5.20 -1.77 10.93
CA LEU A 107 5.86 -0.70 10.16
C LEU A 107 5.06 0.59 10.15
N ALA A 108 3.75 0.50 9.96
CA ALA A 108 2.87 1.67 9.98
C ALA A 108 2.91 2.38 11.34
N LEU A 109 2.90 1.63 12.44
CA LEU A 109 3.00 2.18 13.79
C LEU A 109 4.38 2.80 14.04
N ARG A 110 5.46 2.13 13.64
CA ARG A 110 6.83 2.63 13.84
C ARG A 110 7.06 3.93 13.08
N LEU A 111 6.57 4.03 11.85
CA LEU A 111 6.68 5.22 11.02
C LEU A 111 5.65 6.30 11.36
N LYS A 112 4.70 6.01 12.26
CA LYS A 112 3.61 6.92 12.62
C LYS A 112 2.82 7.37 11.40
N LEU A 113 2.51 6.43 10.51
CA LEU A 113 1.67 6.70 9.36
C LEU A 113 0.23 6.94 9.80
N ASP A 114 -0.55 7.56 8.92
CA ASP A 114 -1.93 7.95 9.25
C ASP A 114 -2.93 6.81 9.06
N ALA A 115 -2.66 5.87 8.16
CA ALA A 115 -3.56 4.74 7.91
C ALA A 115 -2.86 3.61 7.15
N ILE A 116 -3.50 2.44 7.16
CA ILE A 116 -3.20 1.32 6.26
C ILE A 116 -4.38 1.19 5.29
N ILE A 117 -4.08 1.07 4.00
CA ILE A 117 -5.08 0.84 2.97
C ILE A 117 -5.00 -0.61 2.52
N THR A 118 -6.10 -1.33 2.67
CA THR A 118 -6.27 -2.73 2.28
C THR A 118 -7.71 -2.94 1.81
N ARG A 119 -7.95 -3.92 0.94
CA ARG A 119 -9.30 -4.38 0.67
C ARG A 119 -9.65 -5.72 1.34
N ASP A 120 -8.75 -6.20 2.20
CA ASP A 120 -8.98 -7.38 3.01
C ASP A 120 -9.82 -7.01 4.24
N GLU A 121 -11.07 -7.45 4.25
CA GLU A 121 -11.99 -7.20 5.36
C GLU A 121 -11.56 -7.91 6.65
N ASP A 122 -10.74 -8.94 6.53
CA ASP A 122 -10.21 -9.72 7.67
C ASP A 122 -8.91 -9.13 8.23
N PHE A 123 -8.42 -8.01 7.69
CA PHE A 123 -7.25 -7.34 8.26
C PHE A 123 -7.56 -6.93 9.70
N PRO A 124 -6.73 -7.35 10.69
CA PRO A 124 -7.04 -7.12 12.09
C PRO A 124 -7.16 -5.64 12.45
N HIS A 125 -8.02 -5.35 13.43
CA HIS A 125 -8.10 -4.03 14.02
C HIS A 125 -6.79 -3.69 14.76
N ILE A 126 -6.35 -2.45 14.62
CA ILE A 126 -5.15 -1.94 15.27
C ILE A 126 -5.52 -0.69 16.05
N ASP A 127 -5.24 -0.69 17.35
CA ASP A 127 -5.44 0.48 18.18
C ASP A 127 -4.55 1.64 17.71
N GLY A 128 -5.17 2.79 17.43
CA GLY A 128 -4.45 3.98 17.02
C GLY A 128 -4.00 4.02 15.55
N MET A 129 -4.39 3.01 14.75
CA MET A 129 -4.06 2.96 13.33
C MET A 129 -5.31 2.61 12.51
N PRO A 130 -5.92 3.59 11.82
CA PRO A 130 -7.04 3.30 10.93
C PRO A 130 -6.66 2.34 9.81
N VAL A 131 -7.53 1.37 9.54
CA VAL A 131 -7.40 0.40 8.46
C VAL A 131 -8.65 0.52 7.60
N MET A 132 -8.49 0.79 6.31
CA MET A 132 -9.62 1.09 5.42
C MET A 132 -9.29 0.74 3.97
N ASP A 133 -10.31 0.63 3.13
CA ASP A 133 -10.09 0.48 1.68
C ASP A 133 -9.91 1.83 0.98
N CYS A 134 -9.68 1.81 -0.33
CA CYS A 134 -9.46 3.03 -1.11
C CYS A 134 -10.67 3.97 -1.06
N GLU A 135 -11.88 3.42 -1.15
CA GLU A 135 -13.11 4.22 -1.16
C GLU A 135 -13.31 4.93 0.18
N ASP A 136 -13.15 4.21 1.28
CA ASP A 136 -13.23 4.76 2.63
C ASP A 136 -12.14 5.80 2.88
N PHE A 137 -10.94 5.60 2.33
CA PHE A 137 -9.86 6.57 2.43
C PHE A 137 -10.21 7.90 1.77
N PHE A 138 -10.77 7.87 0.57
CA PHE A 138 -11.23 9.09 -0.10
C PHE A 138 -12.38 9.76 0.63
N ALA A 139 -13.32 8.99 1.20
CA ALA A 139 -14.38 9.52 2.04
C ALA A 139 -13.80 10.20 3.30
N TRP A 140 -12.82 9.59 3.92
CA TRP A 140 -12.13 10.15 5.09
C TRP A 140 -11.39 11.45 4.77
N LEU A 141 -10.72 11.55 3.62
CA LEU A 141 -10.09 12.79 3.17
C LEU A 141 -11.12 13.91 2.96
N ARG A 142 -12.26 13.58 2.38
CA ARG A 142 -13.35 14.54 2.19
C ARG A 142 -13.88 15.06 3.52
N GLU A 143 -14.08 14.19 4.49
CA GLU A 143 -14.61 14.55 5.81
C GLU A 143 -13.61 15.34 6.65
N THR A 144 -12.32 14.97 6.60
CA THR A 144 -11.29 15.57 7.45
C THR A 144 -10.61 16.80 6.84
N GLU A 145 -10.49 16.86 5.52
CA GLU A 145 -9.75 17.90 4.80
C GLU A 145 -10.61 18.69 3.82
N GLY A 146 -11.87 18.31 3.64
CA GLY A 146 -12.80 18.96 2.70
C GLY A 146 -12.40 18.79 1.23
N VAL A 147 -11.53 17.83 0.92
CA VAL A 147 -11.03 17.63 -0.43
C VAL A 147 -11.88 16.60 -1.16
N VAL A 148 -12.37 16.96 -2.33
CA VAL A 148 -13.07 16.06 -3.24
C VAL A 148 -12.19 15.83 -4.45
N TYR A 149 -11.82 14.57 -4.66
CA TYR A 149 -11.12 14.18 -5.87
C TYR A 149 -12.17 13.78 -6.91
N GLU A 150 -12.45 14.68 -7.83
CA GLU A 150 -13.21 14.31 -9.02
C GLU A 150 -12.40 13.30 -9.84
N GLU A 151 -13.10 12.42 -10.55
CA GLU A 151 -12.42 11.50 -11.45
C GLU A 151 -11.56 12.31 -12.39
N ALA A 152 -10.27 12.23 -12.21
CA ALA A 152 -9.35 12.92 -13.09
C ALA A 152 -9.48 12.32 -14.48
N VAL A 153 -9.99 13.13 -15.39
CA VAL A 153 -9.93 12.82 -16.81
C VAL A 153 -8.46 12.98 -17.22
N LEU A 154 -7.77 11.87 -17.21
CA LEU A 154 -6.39 11.80 -17.67
C LEU A 154 -6.32 11.08 -19.01
#